data_9345124856f65eaa7f0fcfa706b9ea08
#
_entry.id   9345124856f65eaa7f0fcfa706b9ea08
#
_cell.length_a   1.000
_cell.length_b   1.000
_cell.length_c   1.000
_cell.angle_alpha   90.00
_cell.angle_beta   90.00
_cell.angle_gamma   90.00
#
_symmetry.space_group_name_H-M   'P 1'
#
loop_
_entity.id
_entity.type
_entity.pdbx_description
1 polymer ?
#
loop_
_entity_poly.entity_id
_entity_poly.type
_entity_poly.pdbx_seq_one_letter_code
_entity_poly.pdbx_strand_id
1 'polypeptide(L)'
;MAADLENGDRSALTRLYDVAAPRLLRYAETLTRNRADAEDAMQSALVKVARKPKQVANADKPWAYLVRVVRNEALRVIGRRKPIASLASLLQVWRPVDCPLEQQESREKVQQAVARLPAEQAEVVVLKIWEQFTFAEIAELIHESPNTAASRYRYALEKLSRHLQPLVDSARADIGPPSAAKEDSTNDESQKPAKSKSGRSSRQEVPRV
;
A
#
# COMPACT_ATOMS: atom_id res chain seq x y z
N MET A 1 -20.15 16.22 4.93
CA MET A 1 -19.98 14.84 5.48
C MET A 1 -19.55 14.82 6.94
N ALA A 2 -18.48 15.55 7.36
CA ALA A 2 -18.14 15.61 8.79
C ALA A 2 -19.25 16.24 9.65
N ALA A 3 -19.79 17.39 9.25
CA ALA A 3 -20.90 18.07 9.93
C ALA A 3 -22.19 17.22 9.97
N ASP A 4 -22.48 16.44 8.95
CA ASP A 4 -23.64 15.54 8.91
C ASP A 4 -23.47 14.36 9.88
N LEU A 5 -22.23 13.87 10.03
CA LEU A 5 -21.88 12.83 11.02
C LEU A 5 -21.97 13.36 12.47
N GLU A 6 -21.59 14.64 12.70
CA GLU A 6 -21.77 15.30 14.00
C GLU A 6 -23.23 15.37 14.43
N ASN A 7 -24.12 15.62 13.47
CA ASN A 7 -25.56 15.69 13.69
C ASN A 7 -26.25 14.32 13.78
N GLY A 8 -25.49 13.23 13.63
CA GLY A 8 -26.02 11.86 13.71
C GLY A 8 -26.88 11.47 12.50
N ASP A 9 -26.67 12.11 11.36
CA ASP A 9 -27.42 11.80 10.12
C ASP A 9 -27.09 10.38 9.65
N ARG A 10 -28.12 9.53 9.64
CA ARG A 10 -28.03 8.14 9.17
C ARG A 10 -27.58 8.05 7.72
N SER A 11 -27.96 9.02 6.87
CA SER A 11 -27.57 9.04 5.47
C SER A 11 -26.06 9.28 5.30
N ALA A 12 -25.46 10.08 6.19
CA ALA A 12 -24.02 10.30 6.20
C ALA A 12 -23.24 9.03 6.62
N LEU A 13 -23.76 8.27 7.58
CA LEU A 13 -23.21 6.97 7.97
C LEU A 13 -23.29 5.94 6.85
N THR A 14 -24.42 5.90 6.12
CA THR A 14 -24.59 5.01 4.97
C THR A 14 -23.57 5.34 3.86
N ARG A 15 -23.46 6.61 3.49
CA ARG A 15 -22.47 7.07 2.48
C ARG A 15 -21.03 6.76 2.91
N LEU A 16 -20.71 6.97 4.20
CA LEU A 16 -19.41 6.61 4.73
C LEU A 16 -19.16 5.11 4.61
N TYR A 17 -20.16 4.29 4.94
CA TYR A 17 -20.07 2.85 4.81
C TYR A 17 -19.82 2.41 3.37
N ASP A 18 -20.64 2.89 2.42
CA ASP A 18 -20.55 2.50 1.00
C ASP A 18 -19.15 2.77 0.41
N VAL A 19 -18.52 3.87 0.81
CA VAL A 19 -17.17 4.25 0.34
C VAL A 19 -16.07 3.51 1.11
N ALA A 20 -16.22 3.34 2.43
CA ALA A 20 -15.17 2.85 3.29
C ALA A 20 -15.16 1.31 3.41
N ALA A 21 -16.34 0.67 3.37
CA ALA A 21 -16.47 -0.75 3.69
C ALA A 21 -15.60 -1.68 2.82
N PRO A 22 -15.51 -1.52 1.49
CA PRO A 22 -14.68 -2.40 0.69
C PRO A 22 -13.19 -2.36 1.06
N ARG A 23 -12.68 -1.16 1.41
CA ARG A 23 -11.29 -0.95 1.81
C ARG A 23 -11.03 -1.51 3.21
N LEU A 24 -11.88 -1.19 4.16
CA LEU A 24 -11.77 -1.64 5.55
C LEU A 24 -11.95 -3.16 5.67
N LEU A 25 -12.84 -3.75 4.88
CA LEU A 25 -13.01 -5.21 4.85
C LEU A 25 -11.76 -5.92 4.35
N ARG A 26 -11.15 -5.42 3.27
CA ARG A 26 -9.87 -5.93 2.77
C ARG A 26 -8.77 -5.88 3.83
N TYR A 27 -8.69 -4.76 4.55
CA TYR A 27 -7.74 -4.61 5.64
C TYR A 27 -8.02 -5.62 6.77
N ALA A 28 -9.28 -5.78 7.18
CA ALA A 28 -9.68 -6.78 8.17
C ALA A 28 -9.33 -8.21 7.72
N GLU A 29 -9.57 -8.56 6.46
CA GLU A 29 -9.19 -9.86 5.89
C GLU A 29 -7.68 -10.12 5.91
N THR A 30 -6.87 -9.08 5.68
CA THR A 30 -5.41 -9.18 5.80
C THR A 30 -4.96 -9.59 7.20
N LEU A 31 -5.65 -9.08 8.23
CA LEU A 31 -5.36 -9.39 9.63
C LEU A 31 -5.90 -10.76 10.05
N THR A 32 -7.20 -10.98 9.81
CA THR A 32 -7.90 -12.17 10.29
C THR A 32 -7.58 -13.43 9.49
N ARG A 33 -7.18 -13.25 8.21
CA ARG A 33 -6.98 -14.34 7.23
C ARG A 33 -8.20 -15.25 7.08
N ASN A 34 -9.37 -14.71 7.37
CA ASN A 34 -10.64 -15.41 7.26
C ASN A 34 -11.74 -14.39 6.98
N ARG A 35 -12.52 -14.64 5.94
CA ARG A 35 -13.57 -13.75 5.48
C ARG A 35 -14.67 -13.53 6.53
N ALA A 36 -15.15 -14.61 7.14
CA ALA A 36 -16.21 -14.51 8.16
C ALA A 36 -15.75 -13.70 9.37
N ASP A 37 -14.52 -13.91 9.84
CA ASP A 37 -13.95 -13.13 10.94
C ASP A 37 -13.76 -11.66 10.58
N ALA A 38 -13.39 -11.37 9.33
CA ALA A 38 -13.26 -9.99 8.84
C ALA A 38 -14.61 -9.30 8.80
N GLU A 39 -15.66 -10.00 8.36
CA GLU A 39 -17.03 -9.49 8.36
C GLU A 39 -17.53 -9.24 9.77
N ASP A 40 -17.28 -10.14 10.72
CA ASP A 40 -17.62 -9.97 12.15
C ASP A 40 -16.88 -8.76 12.75
N ALA A 41 -15.60 -8.61 12.45
CA ALA A 41 -14.80 -7.45 12.87
C ALA A 41 -15.37 -6.15 12.31
N MET A 42 -15.72 -6.15 11.01
CA MET A 42 -16.34 -5.00 10.34
C MET A 42 -17.67 -4.62 10.94
N GLN A 43 -18.58 -5.58 11.16
CA GLN A 43 -19.87 -5.33 11.78
C GLN A 43 -19.70 -4.73 13.18
N SER A 44 -18.78 -5.29 13.99
CA SER A 44 -18.47 -4.78 15.32
C SER A 44 -17.90 -3.36 15.28
N ALA A 45 -17.03 -3.06 14.33
CA ALA A 45 -16.46 -1.74 14.11
C ALA A 45 -17.55 -0.72 13.73
N LEU A 46 -18.43 -1.08 12.80
CA LEU A 46 -19.56 -0.23 12.37
C LEU A 46 -20.50 0.10 13.51
N VAL A 47 -20.86 -0.88 14.36
CA VAL A 47 -21.68 -0.64 15.54
C VAL A 47 -21.01 0.36 16.49
N LYS A 48 -19.68 0.29 16.66
CA LYS A 48 -18.95 1.26 17.49
C LYS A 48 -18.94 2.66 16.89
N VAL A 49 -18.72 2.77 15.59
CA VAL A 49 -18.77 4.04 14.86
C VAL A 49 -20.16 4.65 14.92
N ALA A 50 -21.21 3.85 14.69
CA ALA A 50 -22.59 4.31 14.73
C ALA A 50 -23.03 4.77 16.12
N ARG A 51 -22.49 4.19 17.20
CA ARG A 51 -22.74 4.62 18.58
C ARG A 51 -22.06 5.93 18.95
N LYS A 52 -20.96 6.28 18.28
CA LYS A 52 -20.13 7.46 18.59
C LYS A 52 -19.68 8.19 17.32
N PRO A 53 -20.63 8.66 16.48
CA PRO A 53 -20.30 9.26 15.18
C PRO A 53 -19.44 10.53 15.33
N LYS A 54 -19.63 11.29 16.41
CA LYS A 54 -18.81 12.47 16.73
C LYS A 54 -17.33 12.18 16.88
N GLN A 55 -16.96 10.96 17.30
CA GLN A 55 -15.54 10.60 17.40
C GLN A 55 -14.86 10.48 16.03
N VAL A 56 -15.61 10.08 15.00
CA VAL A 56 -15.10 10.06 13.62
C VAL A 56 -15.03 11.48 13.05
N ALA A 57 -16.10 12.27 13.27
CA ALA A 57 -16.20 13.64 12.76
C ALA A 57 -15.09 14.54 13.33
N ASN A 58 -14.81 14.43 14.63
CA ASN A 58 -13.84 15.25 15.37
C ASN A 58 -12.41 14.68 15.35
N ALA A 59 -12.17 13.55 14.69
CA ALA A 59 -10.84 13.02 14.58
C ALA A 59 -9.99 13.86 13.59
N ASP A 60 -8.76 14.20 13.95
CA ASP A 60 -7.82 14.91 13.07
C ASP A 60 -7.64 14.17 11.74
N LYS A 61 -7.67 12.83 11.80
CA LYS A 61 -7.55 11.93 10.66
C LYS A 61 -8.68 10.88 10.70
N PRO A 62 -9.87 11.19 10.18
CA PRO A 62 -11.04 10.29 10.25
C PRO A 62 -10.76 8.91 9.67
N TRP A 63 -10.01 8.84 8.57
CA TRP A 63 -9.64 7.56 7.96
C TRP A 63 -8.77 6.71 8.88
N ALA A 64 -7.73 7.27 9.45
CA ALA A 64 -6.86 6.56 10.40
C ALA A 64 -7.63 6.09 11.65
N TYR A 65 -8.59 6.88 12.10
CA TYR A 65 -9.50 6.48 13.19
C TYR A 65 -10.33 5.25 12.81
N LEU A 66 -10.94 5.22 11.62
CA LEU A 66 -11.72 4.06 11.14
C LEU A 66 -10.86 2.80 11.03
N VAL A 67 -9.68 2.92 10.41
CA VAL A 67 -8.72 1.81 10.29
C VAL A 67 -8.32 1.28 11.66
N ARG A 68 -8.07 2.17 12.65
CA ARG A 68 -7.76 1.78 14.04
C ARG A 68 -8.92 1.02 14.70
N VAL A 69 -10.17 1.47 14.50
CA VAL A 69 -11.35 0.79 15.06
C VAL A 69 -11.47 -0.62 14.47
N VAL A 70 -11.35 -0.76 13.15
CA VAL A 70 -11.42 -2.07 12.46
C VAL A 70 -10.27 -2.97 12.90
N ARG A 71 -9.04 -2.45 12.99
CA ARG A 71 -7.88 -3.20 13.50
C ARG A 71 -8.14 -3.79 14.87
N ASN A 72 -8.62 -2.97 15.79
CA ASN A 72 -8.86 -3.40 17.15
C ASN A 72 -9.94 -4.49 17.23
N GLU A 73 -10.99 -4.41 16.40
CA GLU A 73 -12.00 -5.45 16.33
C GLU A 73 -11.45 -6.73 15.69
N ALA A 74 -10.66 -6.63 14.61
CA ALA A 74 -10.02 -7.78 13.99
C ALA A 74 -9.09 -8.51 14.98
N LEU A 75 -8.24 -7.79 15.69
CA LEU A 75 -7.38 -8.38 16.73
C LEU A 75 -8.18 -9.02 17.86
N ARG A 76 -9.35 -8.42 18.23
CA ARG A 76 -10.23 -9.00 19.24
C ARG A 76 -10.87 -10.31 18.76
N VAL A 77 -11.26 -10.39 17.50
CA VAL A 77 -11.79 -11.63 16.88
C VAL A 77 -10.72 -12.71 16.87
N ILE A 78 -9.51 -12.37 16.43
CA ILE A 78 -8.35 -13.29 16.42
C ILE A 78 -8.05 -13.82 17.83
N GLY A 79 -8.00 -12.92 18.83
CA GLY A 79 -7.71 -13.28 20.23
C GLY A 79 -8.76 -14.17 20.89
N ARG A 80 -9.99 -14.21 20.37
CA ARG A 80 -11.05 -15.11 20.85
C ARG A 80 -11.00 -16.51 20.23
N ARG A 81 -10.27 -16.68 19.14
CA ARG A 81 -10.09 -17.99 18.54
C ARG A 81 -9.30 -18.88 19.49
N LYS A 82 -9.88 -20.00 19.86
CA LYS A 82 -9.08 -21.11 20.39
C LYS A 82 -8.12 -21.56 19.27
N PRO A 83 -6.88 -21.92 19.56
CA PRO A 83 -5.94 -22.37 18.54
C PRO A 83 -6.42 -23.69 17.94
N ILE A 84 -7.36 -23.63 17.01
CA ILE A 84 -7.67 -24.73 16.13
C ILE A 84 -6.78 -24.52 14.92
N ALA A 85 -5.72 -25.31 14.85
CA ALA A 85 -4.84 -25.37 13.69
C ALA A 85 -5.64 -25.83 12.47
N SER A 86 -6.25 -24.91 11.76
CA SER A 86 -6.88 -25.19 10.48
C SER A 86 -5.97 -24.69 9.38
N LEU A 87 -5.23 -25.62 8.76
CA LEU A 87 -4.50 -25.40 7.51
C LEU A 87 -5.44 -24.91 6.38
N ALA A 88 -6.73 -25.17 6.49
CA ALA A 88 -7.74 -24.80 5.49
C ALA A 88 -7.99 -23.27 5.40
N SER A 89 -7.72 -22.50 6.48
CA SER A 89 -7.92 -21.07 6.46
C SER A 89 -6.81 -20.31 5.70
N LEU A 90 -5.70 -20.96 5.39
CA LEU A 90 -4.58 -20.33 4.66
C LEU A 90 -4.86 -20.22 3.14
N LEU A 91 -5.89 -20.89 2.64
CA LEU A 91 -6.22 -20.95 1.21
C LEU A 91 -7.48 -20.16 0.85
N GLN A 92 -8.11 -19.49 1.80
CA GLN A 92 -9.30 -18.68 1.51
C GLN A 92 -8.87 -17.41 0.78
N VAL A 93 -8.90 -17.52 -0.54
CA VAL A 93 -8.52 -16.46 -1.48
C VAL A 93 -9.50 -15.30 -1.35
N TRP A 94 -8.94 -14.16 -1.07
CA TRP A 94 -9.58 -12.87 -1.14
C TRP A 94 -10.16 -12.62 -2.54
N ARG A 95 -11.48 -12.46 -2.68
CA ARG A 95 -12.13 -12.14 -3.95
C ARG A 95 -12.15 -10.63 -4.18
N PRO A 96 -11.69 -10.15 -5.35
CA PRO A 96 -11.79 -8.74 -5.72
C PRO A 96 -13.25 -8.35 -5.99
N VAL A 97 -13.60 -7.13 -5.61
CA VAL A 97 -14.81 -6.48 -6.10
C VAL A 97 -14.54 -6.00 -7.53
N ASP A 98 -15.38 -6.42 -8.45
CA ASP A 98 -15.51 -6.05 -9.87
C ASP A 98 -14.32 -5.33 -10.56
N CYS A 99 -13.63 -6.07 -11.44
CA CYS A 99 -12.64 -5.51 -12.36
C CYS A 99 -12.57 -6.31 -13.69
N PRO A 100 -12.16 -5.69 -14.81
CA PRO A 100 -12.02 -6.35 -16.10
C PRO A 100 -11.09 -7.58 -16.03
N LEU A 101 -11.41 -8.63 -16.79
CA LEU A 101 -10.84 -9.98 -16.69
C LEU A 101 -9.30 -10.02 -16.75
N GLU A 102 -8.67 -9.25 -17.61
CA GLU A 102 -7.20 -9.25 -17.79
C GLU A 102 -6.42 -8.66 -16.59
N GLN A 103 -7.02 -7.69 -15.90
CA GLN A 103 -6.42 -7.12 -14.68
C GLN A 103 -6.68 -8.00 -13.45
N GLN A 104 -7.65 -8.88 -13.52
CA GLN A 104 -8.08 -9.72 -12.41
C GLN A 104 -7.03 -10.78 -12.08
N GLU A 105 -6.45 -11.45 -13.07
CA GLU A 105 -5.43 -12.47 -12.88
C GLU A 105 -4.15 -11.91 -12.21
N SER A 106 -3.65 -10.78 -12.69
CA SER A 106 -2.49 -10.11 -12.10
C SER A 106 -2.76 -9.65 -10.66
N ARG A 107 -3.96 -9.16 -10.39
CA ARG A 107 -4.38 -8.75 -9.04
C ARG A 107 -4.48 -9.94 -8.09
N GLU A 108 -5.07 -11.05 -8.52
CA GLU A 108 -5.16 -12.26 -7.73
C GLU A 108 -3.78 -12.79 -7.34
N LYS A 109 -2.83 -12.78 -8.28
CA LYS A 109 -1.44 -13.18 -8.01
C LYS A 109 -0.75 -12.27 -6.98
N VAL A 110 -0.95 -10.94 -7.09
CA VAL A 110 -0.44 -9.98 -6.08
C VAL A 110 -1.08 -10.24 -4.71
N GLN A 111 -2.37 -10.46 -4.66
CA GLN A 111 -3.10 -10.74 -3.42
C GLN A 111 -2.63 -12.04 -2.77
N GLN A 112 -2.45 -13.10 -3.56
CA GLN A 112 -1.90 -14.36 -3.09
C GLN A 112 -0.49 -14.18 -2.55
N ALA A 113 0.34 -13.36 -3.19
CA ALA A 113 1.68 -13.06 -2.70
C ALA A 113 1.63 -12.33 -1.34
N VAL A 114 0.74 -11.34 -1.19
CA VAL A 114 0.53 -10.64 0.10
C VAL A 114 -0.02 -11.60 1.17
N ALA A 115 -0.95 -12.49 0.83
CA ALA A 115 -1.50 -13.46 1.76
C ALA A 115 -0.45 -14.48 2.29
N ARG A 116 0.64 -14.70 1.55
CA ARG A 116 1.77 -15.56 1.97
C ARG A 116 2.74 -14.86 2.92
N LEU A 117 2.67 -13.54 3.06
CA LEU A 117 3.49 -12.80 4.02
C LEU A 117 3.08 -13.14 5.47
N PRO A 118 3.98 -13.06 6.45
CA PRO A 118 3.59 -12.98 7.86
C PRO A 118 2.59 -11.84 8.08
N ALA A 119 1.63 -12.03 9.00
CA ALA A 119 0.53 -11.08 9.21
C ALA A 119 1.02 -9.64 9.44
N GLU A 120 2.06 -9.48 10.28
CA GLU A 120 2.64 -8.16 10.58
C GLU A 120 3.29 -7.49 9.36
N GLN A 121 3.86 -8.26 8.43
CA GLN A 121 4.43 -7.76 7.19
C GLN A 121 3.33 -7.39 6.19
N ALA A 122 2.31 -8.26 6.05
CA ALA A 122 1.15 -8.00 5.21
C ALA A 122 0.40 -6.73 5.66
N GLU A 123 0.20 -6.58 6.98
CA GLU A 123 -0.43 -5.39 7.57
C GLU A 123 0.28 -4.11 7.15
N VAL A 124 1.59 -4.03 7.32
CA VAL A 124 2.38 -2.84 6.98
C VAL A 124 2.34 -2.55 5.48
N VAL A 125 2.37 -3.58 4.62
CA VAL A 125 2.25 -3.43 3.16
C VAL A 125 0.89 -2.83 2.78
N VAL A 126 -0.19 -3.37 3.34
CA VAL A 126 -1.55 -2.87 3.06
C VAL A 126 -1.69 -1.42 3.51
N LEU A 127 -1.28 -1.10 4.73
CA LEU A 127 -1.34 0.27 5.25
C LEU A 127 -0.50 1.24 4.43
N LYS A 128 0.69 0.83 3.96
CA LYS A 128 1.59 1.70 3.19
C LYS A 128 1.14 1.90 1.75
N ILE A 129 0.75 0.83 1.05
CA ILE A 129 0.47 0.86 -0.40
C ILE A 129 -0.99 1.23 -0.68
N TRP A 130 -1.95 0.57 -0.02
CA TRP A 130 -3.37 0.79 -0.30
C TRP A 130 -4.00 1.89 0.54
N GLU A 131 -3.57 2.03 1.79
CA GLU A 131 -4.11 3.06 2.68
C GLU A 131 -3.28 4.34 2.70
N GLN A 132 -2.10 4.34 2.05
CA GLN A 132 -1.22 5.50 1.84
C GLN A 132 -0.71 6.14 3.14
N PHE A 133 -0.60 5.37 4.23
CA PHE A 133 -0.09 5.88 5.51
C PHE A 133 1.42 6.07 5.46
N THR A 134 1.90 7.07 6.20
CA THR A 134 3.32 7.25 6.49
C THR A 134 3.80 6.20 7.49
N PHE A 135 5.11 5.94 7.57
CA PHE A 135 5.63 5.00 8.57
C PHE A 135 5.38 5.46 10.01
N ALA A 136 5.31 6.77 10.26
CA ALA A 136 4.94 7.31 11.57
C ALA A 136 3.48 6.96 11.93
N GLU A 137 2.53 7.16 11.01
CA GLU A 137 1.13 6.82 11.21
C GLU A 137 0.92 5.30 11.36
N ILE A 138 1.64 4.50 10.57
CA ILE A 138 1.61 3.03 10.72
C ILE A 138 2.13 2.64 12.11
N ALA A 139 3.24 3.21 12.55
CA ALA A 139 3.83 2.94 13.85
C ALA A 139 2.86 3.24 15.01
N GLU A 140 2.19 4.40 14.96
CA GLU A 140 1.13 4.74 15.93
C GLU A 140 -0.02 3.73 15.91
N LEU A 141 -0.42 3.29 14.71
CA LEU A 141 -1.52 2.36 14.53
C LEU A 141 -1.22 0.97 15.10
N ILE A 142 0.00 0.46 14.83
CA ILE A 142 0.41 -0.89 15.22
C ILE A 142 1.12 -0.92 16.59
N HIS A 143 1.29 0.23 17.25
CA HIS A 143 1.99 0.42 18.55
C HIS A 143 3.45 -0.05 18.50
N GLU A 144 4.17 0.34 17.45
CA GLU A 144 5.57 0.01 17.22
C GLU A 144 6.38 1.27 16.89
N SER A 145 7.70 1.13 16.69
CA SER A 145 8.51 2.25 16.21
C SER A 145 8.37 2.46 14.69
N PRO A 146 8.56 3.70 14.17
CA PRO A 146 8.63 3.93 12.73
C PRO A 146 9.71 3.09 12.03
N ASN A 147 10.82 2.82 12.70
CA ASN A 147 11.90 1.97 12.20
C ASN A 147 11.46 0.50 12.09
N THR A 148 10.66 0.01 13.05
CA THR A 148 10.06 -1.33 13.00
C THR A 148 9.12 -1.45 11.82
N ALA A 149 8.23 -0.46 11.63
CA ALA A 149 7.31 -0.43 10.49
C ALA A 149 8.06 -0.42 9.15
N ALA A 150 9.08 0.43 9.01
CA ALA A 150 9.92 0.51 7.81
C ALA A 150 10.69 -0.81 7.55
N SER A 151 11.20 -1.46 8.59
CA SER A 151 11.90 -2.74 8.47
C SER A 151 10.95 -3.86 8.05
N ARG A 152 9.76 -3.96 8.66
CA ARG A 152 8.72 -4.93 8.26
C ARG A 152 8.33 -4.73 6.80
N TYR A 153 8.17 -3.47 6.35
CA TYR A 153 7.86 -3.14 4.97
C TYR A 153 8.98 -3.59 4.00
N ARG A 154 10.24 -3.29 4.31
CA ARG A 154 11.39 -3.69 3.48
C ARG A 154 11.48 -5.21 3.33
N TYR A 155 11.36 -5.97 4.43
CA TYR A 155 11.36 -7.43 4.39
C TYR A 155 10.16 -8.00 3.63
N ALA A 156 9.00 -7.35 3.74
CA ALA A 156 7.83 -7.73 2.98
C ALA A 156 8.06 -7.55 1.47
N LEU A 157 8.60 -6.40 1.04
CA LEU A 157 8.91 -6.14 -0.37
C LEU A 157 9.93 -7.14 -0.93
N GLU A 158 10.95 -7.51 -0.17
CA GLU A 158 11.93 -8.52 -0.58
C GLU A 158 11.26 -9.88 -0.83
N LYS A 159 10.32 -10.30 0.03
CA LYS A 159 9.55 -11.53 -0.18
C LYS A 159 8.60 -11.42 -1.36
N LEU A 160 7.90 -10.29 -1.50
CA LEU A 160 6.98 -10.05 -2.60
C LEU A 160 7.71 -10.04 -3.94
N SER A 161 8.89 -9.42 -4.05
CA SER A 161 9.67 -9.42 -5.28
C SER A 161 10.01 -10.84 -5.74
N ARG A 162 10.42 -11.73 -4.82
CA ARG A 162 10.69 -13.14 -5.15
C ARG A 162 9.43 -13.89 -5.64
N HIS A 163 8.28 -13.61 -5.03
CA HIS A 163 7.03 -14.27 -5.42
C HIS A 163 6.44 -13.73 -6.73
N LEU A 164 6.67 -12.45 -7.03
CA LEU A 164 6.10 -11.78 -8.19
C LEU A 164 7.08 -11.74 -9.39
N GLN A 165 8.34 -12.11 -9.21
CA GLN A 165 9.34 -12.15 -10.28
C GLN A 165 8.86 -12.90 -11.52
N PRO A 166 8.25 -14.09 -11.43
CA PRO A 166 7.74 -14.82 -12.60
C PRO A 166 6.70 -14.04 -13.39
N LEU A 167 5.90 -13.19 -12.70
CA LEU A 167 4.89 -12.34 -13.35
C LEU A 167 5.52 -11.18 -14.10
N VAL A 168 6.55 -10.58 -13.51
CA VAL A 168 7.28 -9.47 -14.14
C VAL A 168 8.02 -9.99 -15.40
N ASP A 169 8.59 -11.18 -15.33
CA ASP A 169 9.30 -11.79 -16.45
C ASP A 169 8.34 -12.17 -17.58
N SER A 170 7.15 -12.71 -17.25
CA SER A 170 6.10 -12.99 -18.23
C SER A 170 5.59 -11.70 -18.90
N ALA A 171 5.27 -10.66 -18.13
CA ALA A 171 4.81 -9.39 -18.67
C ALA A 171 5.87 -8.69 -19.55
N ARG A 172 7.15 -8.86 -19.23
CA ARG A 172 8.24 -8.35 -20.08
C ARG A 172 8.37 -9.11 -21.38
N ALA A 173 8.13 -10.42 -21.39
CA ALA A 173 8.14 -11.23 -22.61
C ALA A 173 7.03 -10.80 -23.58
N ASP A 174 5.85 -10.44 -23.06
CA ASP A 174 4.69 -10.02 -23.86
C ASP A 174 4.86 -8.60 -24.47
N ILE A 175 5.67 -7.72 -23.85
CA ILE A 175 5.87 -6.34 -24.33
C ILE A 175 6.92 -6.26 -25.45
N GLY A 176 7.71 -7.32 -25.71
CA GLY A 176 8.80 -7.32 -26.70
C GLY A 176 9.94 -6.39 -26.31
N PRO A 177 11.15 -6.55 -26.89
CA PRO A 177 12.24 -5.62 -26.64
C PRO A 177 11.85 -4.23 -27.15
N PRO A 178 12.20 -3.15 -26.42
CA PRO A 178 11.95 -1.79 -26.91
C PRO A 178 12.60 -1.67 -28.29
N SER A 179 11.77 -1.32 -29.28
CA SER A 179 12.24 -1.07 -30.65
C SER A 179 13.38 -0.08 -30.59
N ALA A 180 14.58 -0.57 -30.94
CA ALA A 180 15.76 0.27 -31.06
C ALA A 180 15.44 1.41 -32.03
N ALA A 181 15.38 2.62 -31.50
CA ALA A 181 15.33 3.82 -32.31
C ALA A 181 16.52 3.75 -33.29
N LYS A 182 16.19 3.70 -34.58
CA LYS A 182 17.17 3.80 -35.64
C LYS A 182 17.90 5.11 -35.44
N GLU A 183 19.16 5.03 -35.04
CA GLU A 183 20.10 6.13 -35.19
C GLU A 183 20.32 6.34 -36.70
N ASP A 184 19.70 7.42 -37.18
CA ASP A 184 19.90 7.91 -38.53
C ASP A 184 21.30 8.54 -38.61
N SER A 185 22.23 7.75 -39.11
CA SER A 185 23.59 8.19 -39.40
C SER A 185 23.58 8.97 -40.70
N THR A 186 23.30 10.26 -40.63
CA THR A 186 23.69 11.19 -41.70
C THR A 186 25.05 11.76 -41.39
N ASN A 187 26.00 11.10 -42.02
CA ASN A 187 27.36 11.56 -42.26
C ASN A 187 27.31 12.85 -43.08
N ASP A 188 27.78 13.96 -42.53
CA ASP A 188 28.23 15.08 -43.38
C ASP A 188 29.65 15.48 -42.98
N GLU A 189 30.54 15.07 -43.89
CA GLU A 189 31.93 15.49 -43.98
C GLU A 189 31.98 16.94 -44.48
N SER A 190 32.72 17.78 -43.81
CA SER A 190 33.56 18.82 -44.42
C SER A 190 33.75 20.03 -43.52
N GLN A 191 34.90 20.22 -43.08
CA GLN A 191 35.75 21.38 -43.11
C GLN A 191 36.53 21.70 -41.83
N LYS A 192 37.79 21.35 -41.86
CA LYS A 192 38.89 22.05 -41.21
C LYS A 192 39.39 23.14 -42.17
N PRO A 193 40.18 24.21 -41.82
CA PRO A 193 40.93 24.46 -40.58
C PRO A 193 40.99 25.97 -40.19
N ALA A 194 41.51 26.33 -39.05
CA ALA A 194 42.65 27.26 -38.90
C ALA A 194 42.97 27.65 -37.46
N LYS A 195 44.26 27.72 -37.23
CA LYS A 195 45.00 28.06 -35.99
C LYS A 195 44.90 29.56 -35.62
N SER A 196 44.97 29.88 -34.31
CA SER A 196 45.90 30.89 -33.71
C SER A 196 45.73 30.85 -32.19
N LYS A 197 46.66 30.73 -31.55
CA LYS A 197 47.79 31.11 -30.69
C LYS A 197 47.49 32.34 -29.82
N SER A 198 47.98 32.18 -28.56
CA SER A 198 48.39 33.17 -27.55
C SER A 198 47.27 33.69 -26.65
N GLY A 199 47.43 33.85 -25.38
CA GLY A 199 48.59 33.85 -24.47
C GLY A 199 48.15 34.22 -23.07
N ARG A 200 48.90 33.68 -22.15
CA ARG A 200 49.34 34.25 -20.86
C ARG A 200 48.36 34.91 -19.86
N SER A 201 48.32 34.29 -18.70
CA SER A 201 48.93 34.79 -17.44
C SER A 201 48.03 35.62 -16.51
N SER A 202 47.86 35.16 -15.30
CA SER A 202 48.23 35.68 -13.96
C SER A 202 47.20 35.19 -12.91
N ARG A 203 47.56 34.36 -12.04
CA ARG A 203 48.02 34.40 -10.65
C ARG A 203 47.48 35.58 -9.81
N GLN A 204 46.76 35.24 -8.75
CA GLN A 204 46.77 35.81 -7.38
C GLN A 204 45.69 35.10 -6.58
N GLU A 205 46.03 34.22 -5.68
CA GLU A 205 46.47 34.41 -4.27
C GLU A 205 45.41 35.00 -3.32
N VAL A 206 45.12 34.18 -2.36
CA VAL A 206 44.41 34.13 -1.08
C VAL A 206 44.61 35.39 -0.21
N PRO A 207 43.76 35.74 0.82
CA PRO A 207 43.87 35.03 2.08
C PRO A 207 42.57 34.84 2.90
N ARG A 208 42.75 33.91 3.84
CA ARG A 208 41.95 33.65 5.05
C ARG A 208 41.65 34.90 5.90
N VAL A 209 40.44 34.96 6.45
CA VAL A 209 40.16 35.11 7.89
C VAL A 209 38.97 34.24 8.21
#